data_6a55221ba2ab5f999d40b63a258cfcef
#
_entry.id   6a55221ba2ab5f999d40b63a258cfcef
#
_cell.length_a   1.000
_cell.length_b   1.000
_cell.length_c   1.000
_cell.angle_alpha   90.00
_cell.angle_beta   90.00
_cell.angle_gamma   90.00
#
_symmetry.space_group_name_H-M   'P 1'
#
loop_
_entity.id
_entity.type
_entity.pdbx_description
1 polymer ?
#
loop_
_entity_poly.entity_id
_entity_poly.type
_entity_poly.pdbx_seq_one_letter_code
_entity_poly.pdbx_strand_id
1 'polypeptide(L)'
;MPGTKRPAAPATHENQAASRAKQPASEPKVADADRDLRTDEEGRPLETIKKRVDEVNVIFTVTDKHGHFVKNLTKQDFRVIDDNKPAASIISFSSETNLPLRVGLLVDASNSVRDRFRFEQESAIEFLNSIVRPKSDRAFVIGFDTTAEVTQDFTDSAELLSKGVRMLRPGGGTALYDAVYFACRDKLMKATTTGPARRAIILLSDGEDNQSRVTREEAIEMAQRAETIIYTISTNISGVKLRGDKVLERLAEATGGRAFFPFKIQDVANAFSEIQDELRSQYLLAYKPADLKPDGRYRAIDILAENRKTLRVRARKGYFAPTQ
;
A
#
# COMPACT_ATOMS: atom_id res chain seq x y z
N MET A 1 60.85 -26.98 22.93
CA MET A 1 61.77 -27.88 22.18
C MET A 1 61.03 -29.06 21.69
N PRO A 2 61.36 -29.69 20.55
CA PRO A 2 61.69 -29.21 19.22
C PRO A 2 60.64 -29.75 18.23
N GLY A 3 60.49 -29.40 17.00
CA GLY A 3 61.26 -28.88 15.92
C GLY A 3 60.78 -29.46 14.60
N THR A 4 60.75 -28.61 13.61
CA THR A 4 61.15 -28.86 12.21
C THR A 4 60.32 -29.88 11.40
N LYS A 5 59.91 -29.64 10.11
CA LYS A 5 60.60 -29.11 8.92
C LYS A 5 59.61 -29.01 7.75
N ARG A 6 59.73 -27.97 6.94
CA ARG A 6 59.42 -27.97 5.51
C ARG A 6 60.51 -28.79 4.75
N PRO A 7 60.23 -29.28 3.53
CA PRO A 7 60.69 -28.64 2.29
C PRO A 7 59.69 -28.83 1.13
N ALA A 8 59.59 -27.91 0.18
CA ALA A 8 60.37 -27.49 -0.97
C ALA A 8 59.93 -28.15 -2.29
N ALA A 9 59.63 -27.28 -3.26
CA ALA A 9 59.37 -27.58 -4.68
C ALA A 9 60.69 -28.06 -5.42
N PRO A 10 60.56 -28.62 -6.62
CA PRO A 10 61.16 -27.99 -7.80
C PRO A 10 60.24 -28.11 -9.06
N ALA A 11 60.17 -27.14 -9.92
CA ALA A 11 61.07 -26.60 -10.97
C ALA A 11 60.77 -27.19 -12.37
N THR A 12 60.32 -26.28 -13.23
CA THR A 12 60.67 -26.02 -14.64
C THR A 12 60.80 -27.15 -15.67
N HIS A 13 60.06 -26.96 -16.80
CA HIS A 13 60.67 -27.02 -18.13
C HIS A 13 60.02 -26.08 -19.14
N GLU A 14 60.84 -25.18 -19.69
CA GLU A 14 60.61 -24.42 -20.92
C GLU A 14 60.54 -25.33 -22.12
N ASN A 15 59.77 -25.02 -23.14
CA ASN A 15 60.32 -25.01 -24.49
C ASN A 15 59.55 -24.08 -25.45
N GLN A 16 60.30 -23.43 -26.25
CA GLN A 16 60.08 -22.38 -27.21
C GLN A 16 59.38 -22.86 -28.48
N ALA A 17 58.72 -21.96 -29.10
CA ALA A 17 58.89 -21.48 -30.47
C ALA A 17 57.64 -21.43 -31.32
N ALA A 18 57.34 -20.34 -31.79
CA ALA A 18 57.34 -19.77 -33.14
C ALA A 18 56.09 -18.98 -33.51
N SER A 19 56.37 -17.73 -33.75
CA SER A 19 55.64 -16.65 -34.41
C SER A 19 54.72 -17.06 -35.57
N ARG A 20 53.51 -16.48 -35.59
CA ARG A 20 52.95 -15.95 -36.84
C ARG A 20 51.86 -14.89 -36.53
N ALA A 21 52.14 -13.67 -36.96
CA ALA A 21 51.22 -12.57 -37.01
C ALA A 21 50.04 -12.83 -37.97
N LYS A 22 48.82 -12.52 -37.57
CA LYS A 22 47.72 -12.06 -38.47
C LYS A 22 46.72 -11.20 -37.71
N GLN A 23 46.31 -10.19 -38.40
CA GLN A 23 45.51 -9.02 -38.11
C GLN A 23 44.10 -9.25 -37.48
N PRO A 24 43.42 -8.19 -37.04
CA PRO A 24 42.30 -8.23 -36.09
C PRO A 24 41.00 -8.63 -36.78
N ALA A 25 40.27 -9.53 -36.19
CA ALA A 25 38.91 -9.85 -36.52
C ALA A 25 37.94 -9.06 -35.61
N SER A 26 37.07 -8.39 -36.28
CA SER A 26 35.90 -7.63 -35.83
C SER A 26 35.16 -8.21 -34.62
N GLU A 27 34.81 -7.31 -33.72
CA GLU A 27 33.84 -7.54 -32.64
C GLU A 27 32.50 -8.08 -33.18
N PRO A 28 31.89 -9.08 -32.54
CA PRO A 28 30.52 -9.43 -32.87
C PRO A 28 29.59 -8.41 -32.23
N LYS A 29 28.82 -7.71 -33.09
CA LYS A 29 27.60 -6.97 -32.68
C LYS A 29 26.74 -7.89 -31.87
N VAL A 30 26.43 -7.47 -30.62
CA VAL A 30 25.37 -8.03 -29.79
C VAL A 30 24.07 -7.79 -30.57
N ALA A 31 23.48 -8.87 -31.03
CA ALA A 31 22.17 -8.85 -31.64
C ALA A 31 21.12 -8.52 -30.58
N ASP A 32 20.35 -7.48 -30.84
CA ASP A 32 19.07 -7.20 -30.19
C ASP A 32 18.14 -8.42 -30.39
N ALA A 33 18.00 -9.24 -29.36
CA ALA A 33 17.06 -10.33 -29.34
C ALA A 33 15.88 -9.94 -28.43
N ASP A 34 14.71 -10.08 -28.98
CA ASP A 34 13.35 -10.00 -28.48
C ASP A 34 12.61 -8.68 -28.72
N ARG A 35 12.34 -8.42 -29.99
CA ARG A 35 11.11 -7.78 -30.41
C ARG A 35 10.13 -8.87 -30.79
N ASP A 36 9.20 -9.17 -29.91
CA ASP A 36 8.01 -9.97 -30.21
C ASP A 36 7.13 -9.14 -31.18
N LEU A 37 7.44 -9.24 -32.49
CA LEU A 37 6.68 -8.61 -33.55
C LEU A 37 5.43 -9.46 -33.79
N ARG A 38 4.34 -9.12 -33.11
CA ARG A 38 3.01 -9.62 -33.51
C ARG A 38 2.68 -9.00 -34.85
N THR A 39 2.48 -9.84 -35.85
CA THR A 39 2.03 -9.45 -37.20
C THR A 39 0.57 -9.81 -37.38
N ASP A 40 -0.16 -9.03 -38.21
CA ASP A 40 -1.50 -9.39 -38.66
C ASP A 40 -1.48 -10.59 -39.61
N GLU A 41 -2.63 -11.07 -40.06
CA GLU A 41 -2.77 -12.19 -40.99
C GLU A 41 -2.13 -11.93 -42.37
N GLU A 42 -1.74 -10.69 -42.69
CA GLU A 42 -1.04 -10.29 -43.89
C GLU A 42 0.47 -10.04 -43.65
N GLY A 43 1.00 -10.36 -42.46
CA GLY A 43 2.43 -10.24 -42.13
C GLY A 43 2.92 -8.80 -41.88
N ARG A 44 2.02 -7.83 -41.69
CA ARG A 44 2.38 -6.46 -41.38
C ARG A 44 2.63 -6.31 -39.89
N PRO A 45 3.65 -5.54 -39.45
CA PRO A 45 3.88 -5.29 -38.05
C PRO A 45 2.64 -4.59 -37.45
N LEU A 46 2.04 -5.20 -36.43
CA LEU A 46 1.03 -4.52 -35.62
C LEU A 46 1.72 -3.41 -34.85
N GLU A 47 1.51 -2.15 -35.27
CA GLU A 47 1.92 -1.01 -34.45
C GLU A 47 1.20 -1.09 -33.13
N THR A 48 1.90 -1.51 -32.10
CA THR A 48 1.40 -1.40 -30.72
C THR A 48 1.33 0.07 -30.38
N ILE A 49 0.17 0.70 -30.59
CA ILE A 49 -0.08 2.07 -30.13
C ILE A 49 -0.06 1.97 -28.58
N LYS A 50 1.10 2.24 -27.99
CA LYS A 50 1.23 2.48 -26.57
C LYS A 50 0.54 3.82 -26.29
N LYS A 51 -0.79 3.78 -26.15
CA LYS A 51 -1.54 4.93 -25.68
C LYS A 51 -1.14 5.14 -24.22
N ARG A 52 -0.30 6.14 -23.97
CA ARG A 52 0.00 6.59 -22.63
C ARG A 52 -1.33 7.09 -22.05
N VAL A 53 -1.87 6.37 -21.11
CA VAL A 53 -3.07 6.81 -20.40
C VAL A 53 -2.58 7.71 -19.28
N ASP A 54 -2.57 9.02 -19.55
CA ASP A 54 -2.19 10.05 -18.57
C ASP A 54 -3.42 10.36 -17.69
N GLU A 55 -3.89 9.38 -16.93
CA GLU A 55 -5.02 9.54 -16.01
C GLU A 55 -4.62 9.21 -14.57
N VAL A 56 -5.25 9.90 -13.66
CA VAL A 56 -5.12 9.68 -12.23
C VAL A 56 -6.43 9.12 -11.68
N ASN A 57 -6.34 7.95 -11.04
CA ASN A 57 -7.47 7.29 -10.39
C ASN A 57 -7.47 7.64 -8.91
N VAL A 58 -8.62 8.07 -8.39
CA VAL A 58 -8.78 8.40 -6.97
C VAL A 58 -10.01 7.71 -6.41
N ILE A 59 -9.79 6.93 -5.35
CA ILE A 59 -10.87 6.37 -4.53
C ILE A 59 -11.15 7.34 -3.40
N PHE A 60 -12.41 7.64 -3.16
CA PHE A 60 -12.82 8.57 -2.12
C PHE A 60 -14.19 8.25 -1.54
N THR A 61 -14.44 8.81 -0.37
CA THR A 61 -15.69 8.66 0.37
C THR A 61 -16.41 10.00 0.45
N VAL A 62 -17.72 9.98 0.39
CA VAL A 62 -18.56 11.18 0.58
C VAL A 62 -19.56 10.95 1.70
N THR A 63 -19.55 11.83 2.68
CA THR A 63 -20.50 11.81 3.80
C THR A 63 -21.25 13.12 3.91
N ASP A 64 -22.42 13.06 4.53
CA ASP A 64 -23.16 14.25 4.95
C ASP A 64 -22.54 14.87 6.23
N LYS A 65 -23.17 15.92 6.75
CA LYS A 65 -22.74 16.57 8.00
C LYS A 65 -22.87 15.67 9.25
N HIS A 66 -23.67 14.62 9.17
CA HIS A 66 -23.90 13.64 10.24
C HIS A 66 -22.97 12.42 10.14
N GLY A 67 -22.15 12.33 9.06
CA GLY A 67 -21.24 11.23 8.82
C GLY A 67 -21.85 10.06 8.03
N HIS A 68 -23.11 10.15 7.57
CA HIS A 68 -23.71 9.11 6.76
C HIS A 68 -23.18 9.14 5.32
N PHE A 69 -22.94 7.98 4.73
CA PHE A 69 -22.49 7.86 3.35
C PHE A 69 -23.56 8.33 2.38
N VAL A 70 -23.19 9.25 1.50
CA VAL A 70 -24.07 9.76 0.46
C VAL A 70 -23.89 8.92 -0.80
N LYS A 71 -24.98 8.32 -1.27
CA LYS A 71 -25.05 7.50 -2.49
C LYS A 71 -25.69 8.32 -3.62
N ASN A 72 -25.63 7.77 -4.84
CA ASN A 72 -26.27 8.34 -6.05
C ASN A 72 -25.72 9.72 -6.46
N LEU A 73 -24.43 9.96 -6.22
CA LEU A 73 -23.71 11.09 -6.76
C LEU A 73 -23.23 10.81 -8.19
N THR A 74 -23.02 11.87 -8.97
CA THR A 74 -22.56 11.81 -10.36
C THR A 74 -21.28 12.61 -10.53
N LYS A 75 -20.59 12.47 -11.65
CA LYS A 75 -19.37 13.24 -11.95
C LYS A 75 -19.59 14.75 -11.92
N GLN A 76 -20.82 15.22 -12.18
CA GLN A 76 -21.18 16.64 -12.19
C GLN A 76 -21.25 17.26 -10.78
N ASP A 77 -21.35 16.41 -9.75
CA ASP A 77 -21.33 16.86 -8.35
C ASP A 77 -19.91 17.20 -7.87
N PHE A 78 -18.86 16.96 -8.69
CA PHE A 78 -17.47 17.10 -8.26
C PHE A 78 -16.62 17.95 -9.20
N ARG A 79 -15.67 18.68 -8.60
CA ARG A 79 -14.55 19.30 -9.25
C ARG A 79 -13.24 18.81 -8.65
N VAL A 80 -12.25 18.52 -9.50
CA VAL A 80 -10.93 18.07 -9.08
C VAL A 80 -9.93 19.19 -9.28
N ILE A 81 -9.14 19.47 -8.27
CA ILE A 81 -7.97 20.34 -8.30
C ILE A 81 -6.73 19.46 -8.16
N ASP A 82 -5.83 19.54 -9.12
CA ASP A 82 -4.56 18.81 -9.14
C ASP A 82 -3.41 19.84 -9.15
N ASP A 83 -2.58 19.77 -8.12
CA ASP A 83 -1.44 20.68 -7.94
C ASP A 83 -1.83 22.17 -8.14
N ASN A 84 -2.91 22.58 -7.49
CA ASN A 84 -3.52 23.93 -7.55
C ASN A 84 -4.12 24.32 -8.92
N LYS A 85 -4.25 23.40 -9.85
CA LYS A 85 -4.91 23.64 -11.15
C LYS A 85 -6.17 22.78 -11.29
N PRO A 86 -7.24 23.29 -11.89
CA PRO A 86 -8.37 22.44 -12.24
C PRO A 86 -7.93 21.30 -13.16
N ALA A 87 -8.42 20.09 -12.93
CA ALA A 87 -8.21 18.97 -13.83
C ALA A 87 -8.74 19.31 -15.23
N ALA A 88 -8.09 18.82 -16.28
CA ALA A 88 -8.53 19.07 -17.66
C ALA A 88 -9.92 18.46 -17.94
N SER A 89 -10.18 17.26 -17.40
CA SER A 89 -11.48 16.61 -17.50
C SER A 89 -11.61 15.46 -16.51
N ILE A 90 -12.84 15.16 -16.07
CA ILE A 90 -13.19 13.91 -15.39
C ILE A 90 -13.51 12.88 -16.49
N ILE A 91 -12.72 11.82 -16.58
CA ILE A 91 -12.83 10.76 -17.58
C ILE A 91 -13.95 9.80 -17.21
N SER A 92 -13.88 9.24 -16.00
CA SER A 92 -14.87 8.27 -15.49
C SER A 92 -15.21 8.55 -14.03
N PHE A 93 -16.39 8.09 -13.66
CA PHE A 93 -16.90 8.17 -12.29
C PHE A 93 -17.82 6.98 -12.06
N SER A 94 -17.58 6.25 -10.99
CA SER A 94 -18.38 5.08 -10.63
C SER A 94 -18.52 4.92 -9.13
N SER A 95 -19.63 4.34 -8.71
CA SER A 95 -19.83 3.88 -7.34
C SER A 95 -19.30 2.45 -7.23
N GLU A 96 -18.14 2.30 -6.63
CA GLU A 96 -17.42 1.04 -6.59
C GLU A 96 -17.66 0.28 -5.28
N THR A 97 -18.81 -0.37 -5.20
CA THR A 97 -19.15 -1.22 -4.04
C THR A 97 -18.55 -2.62 -4.12
N ASN A 98 -18.20 -3.08 -5.33
CA ASN A 98 -17.84 -4.47 -5.60
C ASN A 98 -16.38 -4.73 -6.00
N LEU A 99 -15.53 -3.71 -6.01
CA LEU A 99 -14.10 -3.92 -6.27
C LEU A 99 -13.50 -4.95 -5.29
N PRO A 100 -12.64 -5.86 -5.79
CA PRO A 100 -11.89 -6.77 -4.92
C PRO A 100 -11.08 -5.99 -3.87
N LEU A 101 -11.10 -6.47 -2.64
CA LEU A 101 -10.30 -5.90 -1.55
C LEU A 101 -8.96 -6.62 -1.41
N ARG A 102 -7.92 -5.86 -1.12
CA ARG A 102 -6.62 -6.31 -0.65
C ARG A 102 -6.36 -5.61 0.67
N VAL A 103 -6.58 -6.32 1.77
CA VAL A 103 -6.57 -5.73 3.12
C VAL A 103 -5.40 -6.24 3.93
N GLY A 104 -4.62 -5.32 4.49
CA GLY A 104 -3.64 -5.62 5.54
C GLY A 104 -4.22 -5.29 6.90
N LEU A 105 -4.26 -6.25 7.80
CA LEU A 105 -4.49 -6.01 9.22
C LEU A 105 -3.14 -5.92 9.91
N LEU A 106 -2.81 -4.74 10.43
CA LEU A 106 -1.60 -4.49 11.21
C LEU A 106 -1.98 -4.30 12.66
N VAL A 107 -1.45 -5.14 13.52
CA VAL A 107 -1.76 -5.14 14.96
C VAL A 107 -0.49 -4.84 15.75
N ASP A 108 -0.56 -3.78 16.52
CA ASP A 108 0.47 -3.46 17.49
C ASP A 108 0.51 -4.58 18.55
N ALA A 109 1.66 -5.21 18.68
CA ALA A 109 1.94 -6.24 19.65
C ALA A 109 2.98 -5.77 20.68
N SER A 110 3.13 -4.47 20.89
CA SER A 110 4.03 -3.92 21.90
C SER A 110 3.53 -4.16 23.33
N ASN A 111 4.40 -3.90 24.30
CA ASN A 111 4.03 -4.11 25.70
C ASN A 111 2.90 -3.20 26.19
N SER A 112 2.69 -2.04 25.57
CA SER A 112 1.67 -1.06 25.97
C SER A 112 0.22 -1.55 25.77
N VAL A 113 0.01 -2.49 24.83
CA VAL A 113 -1.34 -2.99 24.48
C VAL A 113 -1.75 -4.27 25.21
N ARG A 114 -0.87 -4.84 26.03
CA ARG A 114 -1.01 -6.20 26.65
C ARG A 114 -2.36 -6.46 27.30
N ASP A 115 -2.87 -5.52 28.08
CA ASP A 115 -4.09 -5.71 28.88
C ASP A 115 -5.36 -5.79 28.03
N ARG A 116 -5.32 -5.29 26.82
CA ARG A 116 -6.46 -5.24 25.88
C ARG A 116 -6.31 -6.18 24.70
N PHE A 117 -5.13 -6.71 24.51
CA PHE A 117 -4.70 -7.43 23.33
C PHE A 117 -5.66 -8.56 22.93
N ARG A 118 -6.16 -9.30 23.91
CA ARG A 118 -7.11 -10.39 23.65
C ARG A 118 -8.42 -9.91 23.03
N PHE A 119 -8.97 -8.81 23.54
CA PHE A 119 -10.20 -8.26 23.01
C PHE A 119 -9.99 -7.66 21.59
N GLU A 120 -8.86 -7.02 21.39
CA GLU A 120 -8.46 -6.51 20.07
C GLU A 120 -8.32 -7.64 19.05
N GLN A 121 -7.71 -8.77 19.44
CA GLN A 121 -7.64 -9.97 18.62
C GLN A 121 -9.03 -10.52 18.26
N GLU A 122 -9.93 -10.63 19.23
CA GLU A 122 -11.29 -11.14 18.99
C GLU A 122 -12.08 -10.23 18.05
N SER A 123 -12.04 -8.92 18.27
CA SER A 123 -12.69 -7.93 17.39
C SER A 123 -12.09 -7.93 15.97
N ALA A 124 -10.79 -8.06 15.84
CA ALA A 124 -10.09 -8.15 14.57
C ALA A 124 -10.45 -9.41 13.79
N ILE A 125 -10.61 -10.55 14.48
CA ILE A 125 -11.06 -11.81 13.87
C ILE A 125 -12.49 -11.67 13.35
N GLU A 126 -13.40 -11.09 14.12
CA GLU A 126 -14.78 -10.85 13.70
C GLU A 126 -14.83 -9.94 12.47
N PHE A 127 -14.06 -8.86 12.47
CA PHE A 127 -13.92 -7.97 11.32
C PHE A 127 -13.45 -8.70 10.07
N LEU A 128 -12.34 -9.46 10.14
CA LEU A 128 -11.82 -10.18 8.99
C LEU A 128 -12.82 -11.19 8.43
N ASN A 129 -13.54 -11.88 9.32
CA ASN A 129 -14.58 -12.83 8.93
C ASN A 129 -15.77 -12.15 8.22
N SER A 130 -16.07 -10.90 8.57
CA SER A 130 -17.21 -10.16 8.01
C SER A 130 -16.85 -9.46 6.69
N ILE A 131 -15.60 -8.97 6.54
CA ILE A 131 -15.23 -8.14 5.39
C ILE A 131 -14.70 -8.93 4.21
N VAL A 132 -14.00 -10.04 4.43
CA VAL A 132 -13.33 -10.80 3.38
C VAL A 132 -14.33 -11.72 2.66
N ARG A 133 -14.64 -11.41 1.42
CA ARG A 133 -15.49 -12.24 0.56
C ARG A 133 -14.64 -13.33 -0.13
N PRO A 134 -14.98 -14.61 0.03
CA PRO A 134 -14.26 -15.68 -0.63
C PRO A 134 -14.15 -15.47 -2.16
N LYS A 135 -13.04 -15.87 -2.75
CA LYS A 135 -12.68 -15.77 -4.18
C LYS A 135 -12.45 -14.35 -4.71
N SER A 136 -12.98 -13.32 -4.07
CA SER A 136 -12.86 -11.92 -4.51
C SER A 136 -11.82 -11.16 -3.70
N ASP A 137 -11.93 -11.20 -2.39
CA ASP A 137 -11.11 -10.43 -1.49
C ASP A 137 -9.96 -11.26 -0.93
N ARG A 138 -8.88 -10.62 -0.52
CA ARG A 138 -7.79 -11.28 0.21
C ARG A 138 -7.27 -10.36 1.30
N ALA A 139 -6.94 -10.94 2.43
CA ALA A 139 -6.31 -10.23 3.53
C ALA A 139 -5.03 -10.92 3.99
N PHE A 140 -4.17 -10.16 4.65
CA PHE A 140 -2.99 -10.65 5.37
C PHE A 140 -2.95 -10.04 6.77
N VAL A 141 -2.19 -10.66 7.67
CA VAL A 141 -2.04 -10.23 9.05
C VAL A 141 -0.57 -10.00 9.35
N ILE A 142 -0.26 -8.85 9.91
CA ILE A 142 1.06 -8.48 10.42
C ILE A 142 0.90 -8.10 11.88
N GLY A 143 1.70 -8.72 12.76
CA GLY A 143 1.98 -8.18 14.08
C GLY A 143 3.25 -7.34 14.04
N PHE A 144 3.31 -6.30 14.83
CA PHE A 144 4.54 -5.55 14.97
C PHE A 144 4.80 -5.14 16.41
N ASP A 145 6.05 -5.34 16.79
CA ASP A 145 6.64 -4.86 18.03
C ASP A 145 7.96 -4.15 17.69
N THR A 146 9.09 -4.69 18.05
CA THR A 146 10.43 -4.23 17.62
C THR A 146 10.65 -4.42 16.11
N THR A 147 9.93 -5.37 15.50
CA THR A 147 9.94 -5.69 14.07
C THR A 147 8.54 -6.05 13.58
N ALA A 148 8.33 -5.96 12.26
CA ALA A 148 7.08 -6.41 11.64
C ALA A 148 7.17 -7.90 11.25
N GLU A 149 6.22 -8.71 11.69
CA GLU A 149 6.12 -10.14 11.40
C GLU A 149 4.82 -10.48 10.69
N VAL A 150 4.91 -11.18 9.55
CA VAL A 150 3.73 -11.68 8.82
C VAL A 150 3.29 -12.99 9.45
N THR A 151 2.20 -12.97 10.22
CA THR A 151 1.65 -14.19 10.83
C THR A 151 0.70 -14.93 9.89
N GLN A 152 0.12 -14.23 8.90
CA GLN A 152 -0.65 -14.82 7.82
C GLN A 152 -0.48 -14.00 6.54
N ASP A 153 -0.05 -14.66 5.45
CA ASP A 153 0.03 -14.03 4.13
C ASP A 153 -1.34 -13.97 3.45
N PHE A 154 -1.43 -13.32 2.28
CA PHE A 154 -2.66 -13.12 1.54
C PHE A 154 -3.48 -14.41 1.38
N THR A 155 -4.67 -14.42 1.95
CA THR A 155 -5.66 -15.49 1.83
C THR A 155 -7.08 -14.93 1.86
N ASP A 156 -8.04 -15.68 1.36
CA ASP A 156 -9.48 -15.44 1.52
C ASP A 156 -10.12 -16.41 2.54
N SER A 157 -9.31 -17.25 3.18
CA SER A 157 -9.77 -18.17 4.22
C SER A 157 -9.87 -17.45 5.56
N ALA A 158 -11.10 -17.31 6.06
CA ALA A 158 -11.40 -16.76 7.38
C ALA A 158 -10.69 -17.54 8.51
N GLU A 159 -10.57 -18.87 8.35
CA GLU A 159 -9.90 -19.72 9.32
C GLU A 159 -8.40 -19.41 9.44
N LEU A 160 -7.70 -19.30 8.29
CA LEU A 160 -6.28 -18.98 8.26
C LEU A 160 -6.01 -17.57 8.78
N LEU A 161 -6.84 -16.59 8.43
CA LEU A 161 -6.75 -15.22 8.97
C LEU A 161 -6.93 -15.22 10.49
N SER A 162 -7.95 -15.90 11.00
CA SER A 162 -8.21 -16.02 12.43
C SER A 162 -7.04 -16.68 13.16
N LYS A 163 -6.43 -17.71 12.55
CA LYS A 163 -5.23 -18.34 13.09
C LYS A 163 -4.06 -17.36 13.13
N GLY A 164 -3.83 -16.60 12.05
CA GLY A 164 -2.79 -15.58 11.98
C GLY A 164 -2.92 -14.54 13.11
N VAL A 165 -4.14 -14.05 13.35
CA VAL A 165 -4.39 -13.10 14.45
C VAL A 165 -4.12 -13.75 15.81
N ARG A 166 -4.54 -15.00 16.05
CA ARG A 166 -4.29 -15.72 17.32
C ARG A 166 -2.82 -16.06 17.58
N MET A 167 -1.99 -16.04 16.53
CA MET A 167 -0.53 -16.26 16.67
C MET A 167 0.20 -15.04 17.25
N LEU A 168 -0.37 -13.86 17.14
CA LEU A 168 0.21 -12.63 17.69
C LEU A 168 0.42 -12.73 19.21
N ARG A 169 1.54 -12.19 19.70
CA ARG A 169 1.89 -12.17 21.11
C ARG A 169 2.44 -10.80 21.49
N PRO A 170 1.93 -10.18 22.57
CA PRO A 170 2.43 -8.89 22.99
C PRO A 170 3.83 -8.98 23.60
N GLY A 171 4.73 -8.09 23.17
CA GLY A 171 6.11 -7.98 23.66
C GLY A 171 6.86 -6.85 22.96
N GLY A 172 8.03 -6.52 23.43
CA GLY A 172 8.96 -5.60 22.77
C GLY A 172 8.58 -4.13 22.74
N GLY A 173 9.21 -3.40 21.83
CA GLY A 173 8.96 -1.99 21.51
C GLY A 173 7.90 -1.81 20.42
N THR A 174 7.97 -0.71 19.65
CA THR A 174 6.98 -0.41 18.61
C THR A 174 7.66 0.15 17.35
N ALA A 175 7.67 -0.63 16.26
CA ALA A 175 8.16 -0.23 14.94
C ALA A 175 6.97 0.04 13.98
N LEU A 176 6.14 1.01 14.32
CA LEU A 176 4.90 1.34 13.62
C LEU A 176 5.12 1.73 12.16
N TYR A 177 6.07 2.66 11.92
CA TYR A 177 6.30 3.16 10.55
C TYR A 177 6.95 2.10 9.67
N ASP A 178 7.86 1.29 10.21
CA ASP A 178 8.45 0.16 9.50
C ASP A 178 7.37 -0.86 9.09
N ALA A 179 6.39 -1.15 9.96
CA ALA A 179 5.29 -2.06 9.69
C ALA A 179 4.39 -1.54 8.55
N VAL A 180 4.01 -0.26 8.58
CA VAL A 180 3.22 0.37 7.52
C VAL A 180 4.00 0.38 6.20
N TYR A 181 5.27 0.79 6.23
CA TYR A 181 6.14 0.82 5.06
C TYR A 181 6.29 -0.57 4.42
N PHE A 182 6.59 -1.58 5.22
CA PHE A 182 6.71 -2.97 4.78
C PHE A 182 5.40 -3.49 4.17
N ALA A 183 4.26 -3.29 4.84
CA ALA A 183 2.95 -3.71 4.35
C ALA A 183 2.61 -3.10 2.99
N CYS A 184 2.92 -1.82 2.80
CA CYS A 184 2.68 -1.13 1.54
C CYS A 184 3.62 -1.59 0.43
N ARG A 185 4.95 -1.60 0.68
CA ARG A 185 5.98 -1.92 -0.31
C ARG A 185 5.99 -3.39 -0.70
N ASP A 186 5.97 -4.28 0.30
CA ASP A 186 6.26 -5.69 0.09
C ASP A 186 5.01 -6.57 -0.05
N LYS A 187 3.86 -6.09 0.41
CA LYS A 187 2.58 -6.79 0.29
C LYS A 187 1.64 -6.13 -0.71
N LEU A 188 1.16 -4.93 -0.43
CA LEU A 188 0.07 -4.32 -1.21
C LEU A 188 0.50 -3.88 -2.61
N MET A 189 1.69 -3.32 -2.77
CA MET A 189 2.22 -2.92 -4.08
C MET A 189 2.50 -4.13 -4.98
N LYS A 190 2.95 -5.25 -4.40
CA LYS A 190 3.25 -6.50 -5.11
C LYS A 190 2.04 -7.41 -5.27
N ALA A 191 0.89 -7.07 -4.68
CA ALA A 191 -0.30 -7.89 -4.77
C ALA A 191 -0.78 -7.99 -6.22
N THR A 192 -0.78 -9.21 -6.76
CA THR A 192 -1.30 -9.48 -8.10
C THR A 192 -2.81 -9.33 -8.15
N THR A 193 -3.30 -8.57 -9.12
CA THR A 193 -4.72 -8.40 -9.38
C THR A 193 -4.96 -8.44 -10.88
N THR A 194 -6.05 -9.09 -11.30
CA THR A 194 -6.47 -9.15 -12.71
C THR A 194 -7.18 -7.89 -13.20
N GLY A 195 -7.21 -6.84 -12.36
CA GLY A 195 -7.89 -5.57 -12.64
C GLY A 195 -7.77 -4.63 -11.45
N PRO A 196 -8.50 -3.52 -11.45
CA PRO A 196 -8.50 -2.58 -10.33
C PRO A 196 -8.93 -3.27 -9.05
N ALA A 197 -8.20 -3.04 -7.98
CA ALA A 197 -8.49 -3.55 -6.65
C ALA A 197 -8.32 -2.44 -5.63
N ARG A 198 -9.11 -2.51 -4.57
CA ARG A 198 -9.04 -1.58 -3.45
C ARG A 198 -8.05 -2.08 -2.42
N ARG A 199 -7.03 -1.26 -2.14
CA ARG A 199 -6.00 -1.57 -1.16
C ARG A 199 -6.26 -0.78 0.12
N ALA A 200 -6.27 -1.48 1.25
CA ALA A 200 -6.46 -0.84 2.55
C ALA A 200 -5.58 -1.48 3.62
N ILE A 201 -5.18 -0.68 4.58
CA ILE A 201 -4.59 -1.11 5.84
C ILE A 201 -5.54 -0.74 6.97
N ILE A 202 -5.78 -1.68 7.86
CA ILE A 202 -6.43 -1.46 9.14
C ILE A 202 -5.34 -1.60 10.20
N LEU A 203 -5.04 -0.50 10.85
CA LEU A 203 -3.95 -0.39 11.82
C LEU A 203 -4.50 -0.21 13.23
N LEU A 204 -4.20 -1.16 14.13
CA LEU A 204 -4.50 -1.07 15.54
C LEU A 204 -3.21 -0.74 16.29
N SER A 205 -3.14 0.40 16.96
CA SER A 205 -1.97 0.85 17.73
C SER A 205 -2.34 2.02 18.64
N ASP A 206 -1.52 2.30 19.65
CA ASP A 206 -1.58 3.56 20.41
C ASP A 206 -0.87 4.74 19.68
N GLY A 207 -0.24 4.44 18.54
CA GLY A 207 0.40 5.44 17.67
C GLY A 207 1.78 5.89 18.10
N GLU A 208 2.32 5.33 19.17
CA GLU A 208 3.71 5.59 19.58
C GLU A 208 4.65 4.76 18.70
N ASP A 209 5.81 5.33 18.40
CA ASP A 209 6.89 4.68 17.64
C ASP A 209 8.22 4.95 18.33
N ASN A 210 9.00 3.88 18.55
CA ASN A 210 10.31 3.99 19.19
C ASN A 210 11.38 3.07 18.60
N GLN A 211 11.05 2.30 17.54
CA GLN A 211 11.95 1.32 16.93
C GLN A 211 12.06 1.43 15.41
N SER A 212 11.20 2.19 14.75
CA SER A 212 11.25 2.29 13.29
C SER A 212 12.53 2.94 12.79
N ARG A 213 13.00 2.46 11.65
CA ARG A 213 14.12 3.01 10.89
C ARG A 213 13.68 4.02 9.85
N VAL A 214 12.47 3.83 9.29
CA VAL A 214 11.85 4.81 8.41
C VAL A 214 11.11 5.87 9.22
N THR A 215 10.97 7.04 8.63
CA THR A 215 10.17 8.13 9.20
C THR A 215 8.69 7.94 8.92
N ARG A 216 7.84 8.65 9.66
CA ARG A 216 6.39 8.69 9.41
C ARG A 216 6.10 9.16 7.98
N GLU A 217 6.82 10.16 7.50
CA GLU A 217 6.68 10.74 6.16
C GLU A 217 6.99 9.72 5.07
N GLU A 218 8.04 8.91 5.23
CA GLU A 218 8.38 7.82 4.30
C GLU A 218 7.33 6.72 4.30
N ALA A 219 6.76 6.38 5.45
CA ALA A 219 5.65 5.42 5.53
C ALA A 219 4.39 5.94 4.82
N ILE A 220 4.05 7.23 5.00
CA ILE A 220 2.94 7.88 4.28
C ILE A 220 3.20 7.89 2.76
N GLU A 221 4.39 8.29 2.34
CA GLU A 221 4.78 8.28 0.93
C GLU A 221 4.63 6.90 0.31
N MET A 222 5.10 5.87 1.01
CA MET A 222 4.97 4.49 0.52
C MET A 222 3.52 4.04 0.42
N ALA A 223 2.65 4.43 1.36
CA ALA A 223 1.22 4.14 1.30
C ALA A 223 0.55 4.83 0.10
N GLN A 224 0.92 6.07 -0.19
CA GLN A 224 0.42 6.82 -1.35
C GLN A 224 0.90 6.21 -2.67
N ARG A 225 2.17 5.78 -2.76
CA ARG A 225 2.71 5.07 -3.94
C ARG A 225 2.04 3.71 -4.16
N ALA A 226 1.68 3.02 -3.09
CA ALA A 226 0.94 1.77 -3.13
C ALA A 226 -0.58 1.96 -3.35
N GLU A 227 -1.05 3.21 -3.48
CA GLU A 227 -2.48 3.58 -3.58
C GLU A 227 -3.33 2.94 -2.46
N THR A 228 -2.78 2.95 -1.26
CA THR A 228 -3.36 2.27 -0.09
C THR A 228 -4.00 3.30 0.85
N ILE A 229 -5.24 3.04 1.24
CA ILE A 229 -5.97 3.81 2.24
C ILE A 229 -5.66 3.21 3.62
N ILE A 230 -5.29 4.04 4.59
CA ILE A 230 -5.00 3.59 5.95
C ILE A 230 -6.14 4.03 6.87
N TYR A 231 -6.78 3.05 7.50
CA TYR A 231 -7.70 3.25 8.62
C TYR A 231 -6.95 2.92 9.90
N THR A 232 -7.09 3.77 10.91
CA THR A 232 -6.44 3.56 12.19
C THR A 232 -7.46 3.44 13.31
N ILE A 233 -7.26 2.51 14.20
CA ILE A 233 -8.04 2.33 15.42
C ILE A 233 -7.08 2.51 16.58
N SER A 234 -7.28 3.57 17.36
CA SER A 234 -6.44 3.81 18.53
C SER A 234 -6.74 2.81 19.64
N THR A 235 -5.68 2.27 20.19
CA THR A 235 -5.76 1.42 21.39
C THR A 235 -5.63 2.23 22.70
N ASN A 236 -5.59 3.55 22.65
CA ASN A 236 -5.58 4.44 23.79
C ASN A 236 -6.96 4.48 24.48
N ILE A 237 -7.00 4.13 25.77
CA ILE A 237 -8.22 4.16 26.62
C ILE A 237 -8.23 5.28 27.67
N SER A 238 -7.32 6.23 27.57
CA SER A 238 -7.21 7.30 28.57
C SER A 238 -8.43 8.25 28.60
N GLY A 239 -9.32 8.15 27.61
CA GLY A 239 -10.47 9.06 27.43
C GLY A 239 -10.11 10.42 26.82
N VAL A 240 -8.83 10.65 26.54
CA VAL A 240 -8.33 11.89 25.91
C VAL A 240 -7.36 11.54 24.78
N LYS A 241 -7.31 12.38 23.75
CA LYS A 241 -6.36 12.22 22.65
C LYS A 241 -4.93 12.52 23.13
N LEU A 242 -4.03 11.55 22.91
CA LEU A 242 -2.61 11.64 23.20
C LEU A 242 -1.79 11.98 21.95
N ARG A 243 -0.47 12.02 22.10
CA ARG A 243 0.44 12.30 20.99
C ARG A 243 0.38 11.24 19.89
N GLY A 244 0.32 9.96 20.27
CA GLY A 244 0.20 8.85 19.33
C GLY A 244 -1.10 8.91 18.53
N ASP A 245 -2.22 9.33 19.13
CA ASP A 245 -3.49 9.50 18.43
C ASP A 245 -3.38 10.50 17.26
N LYS A 246 -2.57 11.56 17.42
CA LYS A 246 -2.30 12.53 16.33
C LYS A 246 -1.45 11.92 15.21
N VAL A 247 -0.58 10.97 15.54
CA VAL A 247 0.18 10.21 14.54
C VAL A 247 -0.76 9.33 13.73
N LEU A 248 -1.66 8.60 14.39
CA LEU A 248 -2.67 7.76 13.75
C LEU A 248 -3.58 8.59 12.85
N GLU A 249 -4.06 9.74 13.32
CA GLU A 249 -4.87 10.69 12.56
C GLU A 249 -4.14 11.17 11.30
N ARG A 250 -2.85 11.51 11.42
CA ARG A 250 -2.03 11.95 10.28
C ARG A 250 -1.82 10.87 9.23
N LEU A 251 -1.56 9.62 9.62
CA LEU A 251 -1.44 8.47 8.72
C LEU A 251 -2.73 8.23 7.92
N ALA A 252 -3.87 8.26 8.63
CA ALA A 252 -5.18 8.05 8.01
C ALA A 252 -5.54 9.18 7.04
N GLU A 253 -5.47 10.45 7.49
CA GLU A 253 -5.85 11.61 6.67
C GLU A 253 -5.02 11.76 5.40
N ALA A 254 -3.71 11.51 5.48
CA ALA A 254 -2.81 11.65 4.33
C ALA A 254 -3.14 10.67 3.20
N THR A 255 -3.73 9.52 3.54
CA THR A 255 -4.09 8.43 2.61
C THR A 255 -5.57 8.40 2.22
N GLY A 256 -6.38 9.31 2.79
CA GLY A 256 -7.83 9.37 2.54
C GLY A 256 -8.67 8.46 3.42
N GLY A 257 -8.07 7.84 4.42
CA GLY A 257 -8.76 7.04 5.43
C GLY A 257 -9.25 7.86 6.62
N ARG A 258 -9.54 7.18 7.71
CA ARG A 258 -10.09 7.77 8.94
C ARG A 258 -9.47 7.14 10.17
N ALA A 259 -9.25 7.96 11.19
CA ALA A 259 -8.83 7.51 12.51
C ALA A 259 -10.03 7.40 13.47
N PHE A 260 -10.04 6.32 14.22
CA PHE A 260 -11.06 6.00 15.23
C PHE A 260 -10.42 6.00 16.62
N PHE A 261 -11.13 6.56 17.59
CA PHE A 261 -10.65 6.69 18.96
C PHE A 261 -11.66 6.07 19.92
N PRO A 262 -11.74 4.72 19.99
CA PRO A 262 -12.64 4.02 20.89
C PRO A 262 -12.09 4.08 22.32
N PHE A 263 -12.48 5.08 23.09
CA PHE A 263 -12.04 5.21 24.48
C PHE A 263 -12.59 4.11 25.42
N LYS A 264 -13.54 3.32 24.92
CA LYS A 264 -14.02 2.11 25.59
C LYS A 264 -13.70 0.92 24.70
N ILE A 265 -13.30 -0.18 25.32
CA ILE A 265 -12.91 -1.38 24.61
C ILE A 265 -14.03 -1.93 23.71
N GLN A 266 -15.28 -1.79 24.14
CA GLN A 266 -16.47 -2.22 23.37
C GLN A 266 -16.67 -1.42 22.08
N ASP A 267 -16.16 -0.18 22.01
CA ASP A 267 -16.31 0.68 20.84
C ASP A 267 -15.34 0.30 19.70
N VAL A 268 -14.38 -0.58 19.96
CA VAL A 268 -13.46 -1.12 18.92
C VAL A 268 -14.24 -1.88 17.85
N ALA A 269 -15.22 -2.69 18.24
CA ALA A 269 -16.09 -3.39 17.30
C ALA A 269 -16.92 -2.43 16.41
N ASN A 270 -17.39 -1.32 16.99
CA ASN A 270 -18.09 -0.27 16.25
C ASN A 270 -17.17 0.39 15.20
N ALA A 271 -15.90 0.67 15.56
CA ALA A 271 -14.92 1.21 14.63
C ALA A 271 -14.68 0.26 13.44
N PHE A 272 -14.57 -1.03 13.68
CA PHE A 272 -14.46 -2.04 12.62
C PHE A 272 -15.70 -2.07 11.71
N SER A 273 -16.90 -2.00 12.28
CA SER A 273 -18.16 -1.95 11.51
C SER A 273 -18.22 -0.71 10.62
N GLU A 274 -17.86 0.46 11.13
CA GLU A 274 -17.82 1.70 10.35
C GLU A 274 -16.77 1.61 9.20
N ILE A 275 -15.61 0.99 9.44
CA ILE A 275 -14.60 0.77 8.39
C ILE A 275 -15.14 -0.16 7.30
N GLN A 276 -15.83 -1.22 7.68
CA GLN A 276 -16.46 -2.15 6.74
C GLN A 276 -17.46 -1.43 5.83
N ASP A 277 -18.34 -0.64 6.41
CA ASP A 277 -19.33 0.14 5.67
C ASP A 277 -18.66 1.14 4.74
N GLU A 278 -17.61 1.80 5.19
CA GLU A 278 -16.84 2.73 4.39
C GLU A 278 -16.16 2.05 3.21
N LEU A 279 -15.48 0.93 3.44
CA LEU A 279 -14.82 0.17 2.38
C LEU A 279 -15.80 -0.32 1.29
N ARG A 280 -17.10 -0.38 1.57
CA ARG A 280 -18.14 -0.77 0.61
C ARG A 280 -18.96 0.42 0.08
N SER A 281 -18.62 1.67 0.47
CA SER A 281 -19.39 2.87 0.11
C SER A 281 -18.51 3.95 -0.57
N GLN A 282 -17.48 3.55 -1.30
CA GLN A 282 -16.54 4.46 -1.95
C GLN A 282 -16.89 4.71 -3.41
N TYR A 283 -16.43 5.85 -3.91
CA TYR A 283 -16.45 6.22 -5.31
C TYR A 283 -15.05 6.09 -5.92
N LEU A 284 -14.99 5.74 -7.20
CA LEU A 284 -13.80 5.81 -8.03
C LEU A 284 -13.98 6.92 -9.05
N LEU A 285 -13.03 7.81 -9.14
CA LEU A 285 -12.99 8.89 -10.12
C LEU A 285 -11.65 8.81 -10.87
N ALA A 286 -11.72 8.75 -12.20
CA ALA A 286 -10.55 8.93 -13.06
C ALA A 286 -10.60 10.31 -13.71
N TYR A 287 -9.49 11.04 -13.67
CA TYR A 287 -9.39 12.36 -14.28
C TYR A 287 -8.07 12.53 -15.03
N LYS A 288 -8.08 13.45 -15.99
CA LYS A 288 -6.88 13.88 -16.69
C LYS A 288 -6.35 15.15 -16.03
N PRO A 289 -5.12 15.13 -15.46
CA PRO A 289 -4.46 16.35 -14.98
C PRO A 289 -4.28 17.38 -16.11
N ALA A 290 -4.27 18.66 -15.76
CA ALA A 290 -3.99 19.72 -16.72
C ALA A 290 -2.54 19.69 -17.24
N ASP A 291 -1.62 19.25 -16.38
CA ASP A 291 -0.18 19.21 -16.67
C ASP A 291 0.47 18.02 -15.96
N LEU A 292 0.38 16.83 -16.57
CA LEU A 292 1.02 15.62 -16.03
C LEU A 292 2.42 15.46 -16.63
N LYS A 293 3.45 15.80 -15.84
CA LYS A 293 4.86 15.54 -16.18
C LYS A 293 5.33 14.28 -15.47
N PRO A 294 6.03 13.38 -16.17
CA PRO A 294 6.58 12.17 -15.56
C PRO A 294 7.91 12.47 -14.82
N ASP A 295 7.82 13.28 -13.76
CA ASP A 295 8.95 13.82 -13.00
C ASP A 295 9.11 13.22 -11.60
N GLY A 296 8.26 12.24 -11.23
CA GLY A 296 8.27 11.59 -9.95
C GLY A 296 7.86 12.46 -8.76
N ARG A 297 7.46 13.73 -9.00
CA ARG A 297 7.11 14.67 -7.92
C ARG A 297 5.75 14.40 -7.33
N TYR A 298 5.62 14.75 -6.06
CA TYR A 298 4.33 14.76 -5.38
C TYR A 298 3.42 15.86 -5.93
N ARG A 299 2.16 15.51 -6.16
CA ARG A 299 1.09 16.42 -6.59
C ARG A 299 -0.07 16.33 -5.63
N ALA A 300 -0.53 17.48 -5.15
CA ALA A 300 -1.67 17.55 -4.25
C ALA A 300 -2.97 17.35 -5.04
N ILE A 301 -3.93 16.67 -4.41
CA ILE A 301 -5.29 16.48 -4.95
C ILE A 301 -6.30 17.03 -3.96
N ASP A 302 -7.24 17.82 -4.47
CA ASP A 302 -8.46 18.17 -3.77
C ASP A 302 -9.69 17.83 -4.64
N ILE A 303 -10.59 17.03 -4.08
CA ILE A 303 -11.90 16.74 -4.68
C ILE A 303 -12.95 17.57 -3.95
N LEU A 304 -13.57 18.48 -4.66
CA LEU A 304 -14.56 19.41 -4.13
C LEU A 304 -15.96 18.98 -4.55
N ALA A 305 -16.88 18.89 -3.61
CA ALA A 305 -18.31 18.72 -3.91
C ALA A 305 -18.90 20.06 -4.38
N GLU A 306 -19.32 20.15 -5.64
CA GLU A 306 -20.00 21.32 -6.18
C GLU A 306 -21.48 21.30 -5.81
N ASN A 307 -22.05 22.47 -5.61
CA ASN A 307 -23.48 22.68 -5.33
C ASN A 307 -24.05 22.00 -4.05
N ARG A 308 -23.21 21.33 -3.26
CA ARG A 308 -23.61 20.62 -2.03
C ARG A 308 -22.61 20.88 -0.90
N LYS A 309 -22.59 22.12 -0.39
CA LYS A 309 -21.67 22.60 0.67
C LYS A 309 -21.72 21.80 1.99
N THR A 310 -22.73 20.96 2.16
CA THR A 310 -22.90 20.12 3.36
C THR A 310 -22.20 18.76 3.25
N LEU A 311 -21.69 18.41 2.06
CA LEU A 311 -20.98 17.16 1.85
C LEU A 311 -19.50 17.29 2.24
N ARG A 312 -18.99 16.23 2.85
CA ARG A 312 -17.58 16.07 3.18
C ARG A 312 -16.98 15.00 2.29
N VAL A 313 -15.99 15.40 1.52
CA VAL A 313 -15.22 14.47 0.66
C VAL A 313 -13.93 14.12 1.38
N ARG A 314 -13.63 12.83 1.42
CA ARG A 314 -12.38 12.32 1.97
C ARG A 314 -11.68 11.46 0.94
N ALA A 315 -10.51 11.92 0.48
CA ALA A 315 -9.65 11.32 -0.52
C ALA A 315 -8.19 11.37 -0.05
N ARG A 316 -7.32 10.61 -0.70
CA ARG A 316 -5.87 10.80 -0.53
C ARG A 316 -5.49 12.25 -0.85
N LYS A 317 -4.52 12.80 -0.12
CA LYS A 317 -4.10 14.21 -0.27
C LYS A 317 -3.25 14.47 -1.50
N GLY A 318 -2.81 13.43 -2.18
CA GLY A 318 -2.00 13.54 -3.38
C GLY A 318 -1.50 12.19 -3.88
N TYR A 319 -0.64 12.27 -4.89
CA TYR A 319 0.02 11.13 -5.51
C TYR A 319 1.41 11.53 -6.01
N PHE A 320 2.23 10.55 -6.30
CA PHE A 320 3.51 10.77 -6.98
C PHE A 320 3.34 10.57 -8.49
N ALA A 321 3.74 11.57 -9.27
CA ALA A 321 3.75 11.44 -10.72
C ALA A 321 4.63 10.25 -11.14
N PRO A 322 4.31 9.58 -12.28
CA PRO A 322 5.17 8.51 -12.77
C PRO A 322 6.59 9.04 -13.06
N THR A 323 7.58 8.19 -12.96
CA THR A 323 8.93 8.41 -13.50
C THR A 323 9.02 7.82 -14.90
N GLN A 324 9.87 8.41 -15.76
CA GLN A 324 10.10 7.89 -17.13
C GLN A 324 10.73 6.51 -17.10
#